data_16425e52711d9871196998fe297cd69f
#
_entry.id   16425e52711d9871196998fe297cd69f
#
_cell.length_a   1.000
_cell.length_b   1.000
_cell.length_c   1.000
_cell.angle_alpha   90.00
_cell.angle_beta   90.00
_cell.angle_gamma   90.00
#
_symmetry.space_group_name_H-M   'P 1'
#
loop_
_entity.id
_entity.type
_entity.pdbx_description
1 polymer ?
#
loop_
_entity_poly.entity_id
_entity_poly.type
_entity_poly.pdbx_seq_one_letter_code
_entity_poly.pdbx_strand_id
1 'polypeptide(L)'
;MKKHRLIPVLLLKNGWLVQSKGFVNFQNLGNPTTAVKRLSEWAADELIYLDISDSDIYNIRRDDQGYPNRKTFLEIISDVSKYAFMPITVGGKIRKLEKINEFLKNGADKISINKITRIKPEFVSEAAKEFGSQCIIVSVDYKNTNGN
;
A
#
# COMPACT_ATOMS: atom_id res chain seq x y z
N MET A 1 9.07 23.81 -16.44
CA MET A 1 9.50 22.44 -16.79
C MET A 1 8.77 21.45 -15.87
N LYS A 2 8.04 20.49 -16.41
CA LYS A 2 7.36 19.47 -15.56
C LYS A 2 8.43 18.53 -15.02
N LYS A 3 8.57 18.46 -13.68
CA LYS A 3 9.47 17.51 -13.04
C LYS A 3 8.82 16.11 -13.08
N HIS A 4 9.53 15.12 -13.60
CA HIS A 4 9.13 13.73 -13.49
C HIS A 4 9.29 13.28 -12.04
N ARG A 5 8.31 12.53 -11.53
CA ARG A 5 8.34 11.95 -10.17
C ARG A 5 8.57 10.45 -10.23
N LEU A 6 9.38 9.96 -9.33
CA LEU A 6 9.58 8.52 -9.13
C LEU A 6 8.72 8.06 -7.96
N ILE A 7 7.71 7.23 -8.25
CA ILE A 7 6.76 6.73 -7.26
C ILE A 7 6.80 5.20 -7.28
N PRO A 8 7.61 4.56 -6.43
CA PRO A 8 7.63 3.10 -6.32
C PRO A 8 6.30 2.57 -5.77
N VAL A 9 5.84 1.46 -6.37
CA VAL A 9 4.68 0.70 -5.87
C VAL A 9 5.18 -0.62 -5.31
N LEU A 10 4.99 -0.84 -4.03
CA LEU A 10 5.46 -2.01 -3.31
C LEU A 10 4.28 -2.89 -2.89
N LEU A 11 4.31 -4.16 -3.29
CA LEU A 11 3.31 -5.14 -2.90
C LEU A 11 3.71 -5.82 -1.61
N LEU A 12 2.77 -5.92 -0.66
CA LEU A 12 2.93 -6.61 0.61
C LEU A 12 2.07 -7.87 0.65
N LYS A 13 2.66 -8.99 1.02
CA LYS A 13 1.94 -10.23 1.30
C LYS A 13 2.45 -10.84 2.61
N ASN A 14 1.55 -11.01 3.57
CA ASN A 14 1.85 -11.53 4.91
C ASN A 14 3.03 -10.82 5.60
N GLY A 15 3.06 -9.48 5.48
CA GLY A 15 4.08 -8.65 6.13
C GLY A 15 5.41 -8.51 5.39
N TRP A 16 5.59 -9.19 4.26
CA TRP A 16 6.78 -9.12 3.43
C TRP A 16 6.56 -8.40 2.11
N LEU A 17 7.58 -7.73 1.62
CA LEU A 17 7.58 -7.23 0.26
C LEU A 17 7.67 -8.40 -0.71
N VAL A 18 6.85 -8.38 -1.75
CA VAL A 18 6.83 -9.43 -2.75
C VAL A 18 6.84 -8.88 -4.17
N GLN A 19 7.47 -9.62 -5.07
CA GLN A 19 7.29 -9.48 -6.50
C GLN A 19 6.25 -10.50 -6.95
N SER A 20 5.23 -10.04 -7.67
CA SER A 20 4.21 -10.91 -8.25
C SER A 20 4.57 -11.29 -9.68
N LYS A 21 4.52 -12.58 -9.99
CA LYS A 21 4.55 -13.12 -11.36
C LYS A 21 3.17 -13.69 -11.70
N GLY A 22 2.44 -12.99 -12.59
CA GLY A 22 1.13 -13.45 -13.05
C GLY A 22 0.06 -13.56 -11.96
N PHE A 23 0.23 -12.89 -10.82
CA PHE A 23 -0.66 -12.98 -9.64
C PHE A 23 -0.77 -14.39 -9.01
N VAL A 24 0.11 -15.31 -9.38
CA VAL A 24 0.13 -16.71 -8.87
C VAL A 24 1.38 -16.96 -8.05
N ASN A 25 2.53 -16.57 -8.55
CA ASN A 25 3.80 -16.78 -7.88
C ASN A 25 4.30 -15.48 -7.25
N PHE A 26 4.70 -15.57 -5.98
CA PHE A 26 5.18 -14.43 -5.21
C PHE A 26 6.61 -14.72 -4.71
N GLN A 27 7.54 -13.88 -5.13
CA GLN A 27 8.92 -13.92 -4.64
C GLN A 27 9.08 -12.93 -3.50
N ASN A 28 9.63 -13.37 -2.37
CA ASN A 28 9.93 -12.48 -1.24
C ASN A 28 11.13 -11.59 -1.60
N LEU A 29 10.94 -10.28 -1.46
CA LEU A 29 11.95 -9.24 -1.71
C LEU A 29 12.53 -8.65 -0.41
N GLY A 30 11.99 -9.03 0.75
CA GLY A 30 12.49 -8.59 2.05
C GLY A 30 11.51 -7.78 2.88
N ASN A 31 12.07 -7.02 3.81
CA ASN A 31 11.32 -6.28 4.84
C ASN A 31 10.89 -4.90 4.35
N PRO A 32 9.63 -4.47 4.57
CA PRO A 32 9.13 -3.16 4.16
C PRO A 32 9.87 -1.99 4.82
N THR A 33 10.27 -2.11 6.08
CA THR A 33 11.01 -1.04 6.79
C THR A 33 12.40 -0.82 6.20
N THR A 34 13.10 -1.88 5.78
CA THR A 34 14.39 -1.76 5.10
C THR A 34 14.23 -1.09 3.73
N ALA A 35 13.17 -1.42 3.01
CA ALA A 35 12.90 -0.83 1.71
C ALA A 35 12.60 0.68 1.80
N VAL A 36 11.79 1.12 2.78
CA VAL A 36 11.49 2.54 2.94
C VAL A 36 12.74 3.37 3.28
N LYS A 37 13.65 2.84 4.10
CA LYS A 37 14.93 3.50 4.40
C LYS A 37 15.75 3.74 3.13
N ARG A 38 15.92 2.70 2.31
CA ARG A 38 16.64 2.80 1.03
C ARG A 38 15.98 3.77 0.05
N LEU A 39 14.66 3.71 -0.09
CA LEU A 39 13.92 4.60 -0.97
C LEU A 39 13.96 6.06 -0.50
N SER A 40 14.00 6.30 0.82
CA SER A 40 14.22 7.61 1.40
C SER A 40 15.62 8.14 1.06
N GLU A 41 16.65 7.30 1.18
CA GLU A 41 18.04 7.65 0.79
C GLU A 41 18.17 7.95 -0.71
N TRP A 42 17.40 7.26 -1.55
CA TRP A 42 17.38 7.46 -3.00
C TRP A 42 16.45 8.60 -3.45
N ALA A 43 15.89 9.34 -2.51
CA ALA A 43 15.04 10.50 -2.75
C ALA A 43 13.83 10.19 -3.66
N ALA A 44 13.14 9.06 -3.44
CA ALA A 44 11.87 8.78 -4.07
C ALA A 44 10.86 9.89 -3.72
N ASP A 45 10.04 10.32 -4.70
CA ASP A 45 9.12 11.44 -4.50
C ASP A 45 7.89 11.07 -3.67
N GLU A 46 7.38 9.85 -3.82
CA GLU A 46 6.26 9.27 -3.06
C GLU A 46 6.47 7.75 -3.00
N LEU A 47 5.72 7.08 -2.13
CA LEU A 47 5.76 5.63 -1.97
C LEU A 47 4.36 5.07 -1.86
N ILE A 48 4.07 3.97 -2.55
CA ILE A 48 2.78 3.28 -2.48
C ILE A 48 2.99 1.88 -1.92
N TYR A 49 2.32 1.56 -0.81
CA TYR A 49 2.23 0.21 -0.26
C TYR A 49 0.83 -0.38 -0.53
N LEU A 50 0.77 -1.54 -1.17
CA LEU A 50 -0.47 -2.26 -1.40
C LEU A 50 -0.45 -3.61 -0.70
N ASP A 51 -1.31 -3.80 0.30
CA ASP A 51 -1.48 -5.10 0.96
C ASP A 51 -2.35 -6.01 0.11
N ILE A 52 -1.73 -7.04 -0.43
CA ILE A 52 -2.37 -8.10 -1.24
C ILE A 52 -2.52 -9.41 -0.46
N SER A 53 -2.38 -9.40 0.86
CA SER A 53 -2.57 -10.56 1.72
C SER A 53 -4.02 -11.04 1.72
N ASP A 54 -4.22 -12.32 1.92
CA ASP A 54 -5.57 -12.90 1.96
C ASP A 54 -6.30 -12.61 3.29
N SER A 55 -5.53 -12.39 4.39
CA SER A 55 -6.03 -12.10 5.73
C SER A 55 -5.53 -10.75 6.24
N ASP A 56 -6.27 -10.14 7.18
CA ASP A 56 -5.84 -8.93 7.89
C ASP A 56 -4.84 -9.23 9.00
N ILE A 57 -4.83 -10.47 9.51
CA ILE A 57 -3.83 -10.97 10.45
C ILE A 57 -2.86 -11.86 9.69
N TYR A 58 -1.59 -11.50 9.72
CA TYR A 58 -0.56 -12.20 8.98
C TYR A 58 -0.13 -13.50 9.67
N ASN A 59 0.23 -14.50 8.86
CA ASN A 59 0.84 -15.71 9.38
C ASN A 59 2.31 -15.44 9.72
N ILE A 60 2.61 -15.35 11.02
CA ILE A 60 3.93 -15.01 11.56
C ILE A 60 4.87 -16.21 11.74
N ARG A 61 4.48 -17.43 11.28
CA ARG A 61 5.25 -18.66 11.52
C ARG A 61 6.56 -18.76 10.74
N ARG A 62 6.83 -17.80 9.82
CA ARG A 62 8.06 -17.73 9.05
C ARG A 62 8.81 -16.44 9.35
N ASP A 63 9.63 -16.46 10.36
CA ASP A 63 10.67 -15.44 10.58
C ASP A 63 12.03 -15.97 10.07
N ASP A 64 12.11 -16.17 8.75
CA ASP A 64 13.31 -16.73 8.12
C ASP A 64 14.47 -15.73 8.00
N GLN A 65 14.26 -14.46 8.42
CA GLN A 65 15.22 -13.37 8.15
C GLN A 65 15.67 -12.58 9.39
N GLY A 66 15.34 -13.05 10.59
CA GLY A 66 15.76 -12.39 11.83
C GLY A 66 15.12 -11.03 12.10
N TYR A 67 14.05 -10.67 11.39
CA TYR A 67 13.27 -9.45 11.63
C TYR A 67 11.97 -9.80 12.32
N PRO A 68 11.55 -9.02 13.35
CA PRO A 68 10.26 -9.27 13.99
C PRO A 68 9.14 -9.12 12.95
N ASN A 69 8.42 -10.20 12.74
CA ASN A 69 7.30 -10.22 11.81
C ASN A 69 6.12 -9.43 12.41
N ARG A 70 5.57 -8.47 11.67
CA ARG A 70 4.40 -7.71 12.09
C ARG A 70 3.16 -8.53 11.84
N LYS A 71 2.22 -8.45 12.79
CA LYS A 71 0.98 -9.23 12.73
C LYS A 71 -0.06 -8.62 11.78
N THR A 72 0.03 -7.33 11.53
CA THR A 72 -0.98 -6.58 10.77
C THR A 72 -0.35 -5.55 9.85
N PHE A 73 -1.12 -5.11 8.85
CA PHE A 73 -0.69 -4.02 7.98
C PHE A 73 -0.57 -2.68 8.71
N LEU A 74 -1.40 -2.44 9.73
CA LEU A 74 -1.34 -1.23 10.56
C LEU A 74 0.01 -1.09 11.27
N GLU A 75 0.53 -2.19 11.82
CA GLU A 75 1.86 -2.19 12.45
C GLU A 75 2.96 -1.84 11.44
N ILE A 76 2.85 -2.33 10.20
CA ILE A 76 3.80 -2.00 9.13
C ILE A 76 3.72 -0.53 8.76
N ILE A 77 2.52 0.04 8.58
CA ILE A 77 2.33 1.45 8.28
C ILE A 77 2.96 2.31 9.37
N SER A 78 2.67 2.01 10.62
CA SER A 78 3.24 2.72 11.78
C SER A 78 4.76 2.65 11.84
N ASP A 79 5.35 1.51 11.52
CA ASP A 79 6.81 1.36 11.51
C ASP A 79 7.47 2.06 10.32
N VAL A 80 6.88 1.94 9.14
CA VAL A 80 7.38 2.53 7.89
C VAL A 80 7.33 4.05 7.96
N SER A 81 6.26 4.62 8.51
CA SER A 81 6.08 6.07 8.63
C SER A 81 7.17 6.77 9.47
N LYS A 82 7.79 6.04 10.42
CA LYS A 82 8.90 6.57 11.24
C LYS A 82 10.18 6.84 10.43
N TYR A 83 10.33 6.19 9.29
CA TYR A 83 11.54 6.25 8.46
C TYR A 83 11.32 6.87 7.09
N ALA A 84 10.09 7.17 6.73
CA ALA A 84 9.77 7.76 5.44
C ALA A 84 9.99 9.28 5.47
N PHE A 85 10.75 9.79 4.50
CA PHE A 85 10.92 11.22 4.22
C PHE A 85 10.10 11.68 3.01
N MET A 86 9.24 10.80 2.47
CA MET A 86 8.31 11.07 1.38
C MET A 86 6.89 10.69 1.80
N PRO A 87 5.85 11.24 1.14
CA PRO A 87 4.48 10.84 1.39
C PRO A 87 4.26 9.35 1.13
N ILE A 88 3.49 8.71 2.01
CA ILE A 88 3.13 7.29 1.91
C ILE A 88 1.66 7.17 1.53
N THR A 89 1.41 6.51 0.41
CA THR A 89 0.08 6.04 0.02
C THR A 89 -0.08 4.58 0.40
N VAL A 90 -1.18 4.23 1.05
CA VAL A 90 -1.48 2.84 1.38
C VAL A 90 -2.78 2.38 0.77
N GLY A 91 -2.86 1.09 0.43
CA GLY A 91 -4.05 0.48 -0.11
C GLY A 91 -4.12 -1.01 0.18
N GLY A 92 -5.26 -1.60 -0.11
CA GLY A 92 -5.54 -3.02 0.09
C GLY A 92 -6.74 -3.24 1.00
N LYS A 93 -7.69 -4.04 0.54
CA LYS A 93 -8.88 -4.51 1.28
C LYS A 93 -9.76 -3.42 1.92
N ILE A 94 -9.70 -2.19 1.43
CA ILE A 94 -10.50 -1.07 1.94
C ILE A 94 -11.94 -1.20 1.45
N ARG A 95 -12.88 -1.29 2.41
CA ARG A 95 -14.31 -1.45 2.14
C ARG A 95 -15.20 -0.54 3.00
N LYS A 96 -14.62 0.12 4.01
CA LYS A 96 -15.29 0.97 4.98
C LYS A 96 -14.47 2.23 5.26
N LEU A 97 -15.12 3.33 5.61
CA LEU A 97 -14.48 4.59 5.94
C LEU A 97 -13.62 4.50 7.20
N GLU A 98 -14.03 3.66 8.17
CA GLU A 98 -13.26 3.41 9.39
C GLU A 98 -11.86 2.89 9.08
N LYS A 99 -11.72 2.02 8.03
CA LYS A 99 -10.41 1.49 7.62
C LYS A 99 -9.50 2.57 7.05
N ILE A 100 -10.07 3.53 6.32
CA ILE A 100 -9.33 4.71 5.85
C ILE A 100 -8.81 5.51 7.05
N ASN A 101 -9.69 5.79 8.02
CA ASN A 101 -9.32 6.52 9.23
C ASN A 101 -8.21 5.82 10.02
N GLU A 102 -8.28 4.49 10.16
CA GLU A 102 -7.23 3.69 10.81
C GLU A 102 -5.87 3.86 10.10
N PHE A 103 -5.83 3.77 8.77
CA PHE A 103 -4.60 3.92 8.00
C PHE A 103 -4.00 5.33 8.13
N LEU A 104 -4.82 6.38 8.01
CA LEU A 104 -4.39 7.77 8.18
C LEU A 104 -3.86 8.03 9.59
N LYS A 105 -4.51 7.53 10.62
CA LYS A 105 -4.05 7.66 12.03
C LYS A 105 -2.73 6.92 12.30
N ASN A 106 -2.41 5.89 11.53
CA ASN A 106 -1.18 5.12 11.68
C ASN A 106 -0.02 5.61 10.77
N GLY A 107 -0.18 6.75 10.10
CA GLY A 107 0.91 7.42 9.39
C GLY A 107 0.85 7.34 7.86
N ALA A 108 -0.27 6.91 7.29
CA ALA A 108 -0.50 7.06 5.86
C ALA A 108 -0.88 8.51 5.52
N ASP A 109 -0.34 9.05 4.43
CA ASP A 109 -0.70 10.38 3.93
C ASP A 109 -1.86 10.31 2.93
N LYS A 110 -1.95 9.24 2.16
CA LYS A 110 -2.97 9.02 1.14
C LYS A 110 -3.44 7.57 1.14
N ILE A 111 -4.64 7.36 0.63
CA ILE A 111 -5.31 6.08 0.58
C ILE A 111 -5.63 5.70 -0.86
N SER A 112 -5.17 4.52 -1.29
CA SER A 112 -5.49 3.97 -2.61
C SER A 112 -6.65 2.99 -2.50
N ILE A 113 -7.75 3.29 -3.17
CA ILE A 113 -8.95 2.45 -3.25
C ILE A 113 -9.12 1.89 -4.67
N ASN A 114 -9.48 0.62 -4.79
CA ASN A 114 -9.66 -0.08 -6.07
C ASN A 114 -11.03 -0.78 -6.10
N LYS A 115 -11.12 -2.01 -5.65
CA LYS A 115 -12.31 -2.87 -5.82
C LYS A 115 -13.63 -2.24 -5.38
N ILE A 116 -13.61 -1.48 -4.29
CA ILE A 116 -14.81 -0.83 -3.75
C ILE A 116 -15.37 0.22 -4.71
N THR A 117 -14.55 0.86 -5.51
CA THR A 117 -14.99 1.90 -6.47
C THR A 117 -15.89 1.34 -7.56
N ARG A 118 -15.71 0.06 -7.91
CA ARG A 118 -16.56 -0.65 -8.86
C ARG A 118 -17.86 -1.17 -8.22
N ILE A 119 -17.80 -1.57 -6.94
CA ILE A 119 -18.94 -2.16 -6.23
C ILE A 119 -19.89 -1.07 -5.74
N LYS A 120 -19.33 0.00 -5.19
CA LYS A 120 -20.02 1.15 -4.61
C LYS A 120 -19.32 2.44 -5.03
N PRO A 121 -19.58 2.99 -6.24
CA PRO A 121 -18.92 4.21 -6.74
C PRO A 121 -19.07 5.41 -5.80
N GLU A 122 -20.19 5.51 -5.08
CA GLU A 122 -20.49 6.58 -4.11
C GLU A 122 -19.45 6.63 -2.97
N PHE A 123 -18.80 5.50 -2.67
CA PHE A 123 -17.77 5.40 -1.65
C PHE A 123 -16.62 6.38 -1.88
N VAL A 124 -16.29 6.65 -3.15
CA VAL A 124 -15.25 7.64 -3.51
C VAL A 124 -15.64 9.03 -3.01
N SER A 125 -16.89 9.44 -3.27
CA SER A 125 -17.40 10.75 -2.85
C SER A 125 -17.55 10.83 -1.34
N GLU A 126 -18.00 9.77 -0.69
CA GLU A 126 -18.11 9.68 0.78
C GLU A 126 -16.70 9.84 1.42
N ALA A 127 -15.72 9.08 0.93
CA ALA A 127 -14.34 9.14 1.42
C ALA A 127 -13.69 10.51 1.17
N ALA A 128 -13.87 11.07 -0.03
CA ALA A 128 -13.33 12.39 -0.37
C ALA A 128 -13.96 13.52 0.46
N LYS A 129 -15.24 13.41 0.78
CA LYS A 129 -15.94 14.38 1.64
C LYS A 129 -15.46 14.32 3.08
N GLU A 130 -15.18 13.13 3.61
CA GLU A 130 -14.78 12.94 5.01
C GLU A 130 -13.28 13.24 5.23
N PHE A 131 -12.41 12.77 4.33
CA PHE A 131 -10.94 12.83 4.50
C PHE A 131 -10.26 13.87 3.60
N GLY A 132 -10.97 14.47 2.67
CA GLY A 132 -10.42 15.37 1.66
C GLY A 132 -10.06 14.63 0.36
N SER A 133 -10.37 15.23 -0.78
CA SER A 133 -10.13 14.64 -2.10
C SER A 133 -8.65 14.38 -2.38
N GLN A 134 -7.75 15.17 -1.81
CA GLN A 134 -6.30 15.04 -1.94
C GLN A 134 -5.75 13.78 -1.25
N CYS A 135 -6.50 13.21 -0.29
CA CYS A 135 -6.11 11.99 0.43
C CYS A 135 -6.55 10.71 -0.29
N ILE A 136 -7.46 10.81 -1.26
CA ILE A 136 -8.07 9.63 -1.91
C ILE A 136 -7.52 9.46 -3.32
N ILE A 137 -6.94 8.29 -3.58
CA ILE A 137 -6.45 7.87 -4.90
C ILE A 137 -7.31 6.70 -5.38
N VAL A 138 -7.86 6.80 -6.57
CA VAL A 138 -8.57 5.69 -7.21
C VAL A 138 -7.60 4.92 -8.09
N SER A 139 -7.43 3.63 -7.80
CA SER A 139 -6.66 2.69 -8.62
C SER A 139 -7.63 1.90 -9.51
N VAL A 140 -7.32 1.84 -10.79
CA VAL A 140 -8.18 1.15 -11.78
C VAL A 140 -7.35 0.12 -12.53
N ASP A 141 -7.78 -1.15 -12.41
CA ASP A 141 -7.22 -2.22 -13.23
C ASP A 141 -7.93 -2.23 -14.60
N TYR A 142 -7.16 -2.31 -15.66
CA TYR A 142 -7.72 -2.47 -17.01
C TYR A 142 -7.02 -3.61 -17.76
N LYS A 143 -7.76 -4.23 -18.67
CA LYS A 143 -7.20 -5.23 -19.58
C LYS A 143 -7.39 -4.73 -21.00
N ASN A 144 -6.27 -4.65 -21.73
CA ASN A 144 -6.34 -4.38 -23.16
C ASN A 144 -6.79 -5.67 -23.88
N THR A 145 -8.01 -5.68 -24.43
CA THR A 145 -8.58 -6.81 -25.17
C THR A 145 -8.23 -6.77 -26.65
N ASN A 146 -7.66 -5.67 -27.16
CA ASN A 146 -7.29 -5.46 -28.56
C ASN A 146 -5.78 -5.63 -28.80
N GLY A 147 -5.08 -6.32 -27.93
CA GLY A 147 -3.65 -6.56 -28.08
C GLY A 147 -3.36 -7.72 -29.01
N ASN A 148 -2.97 -7.45 -30.26
CA ASN A 148 -1.96 -8.24 -30.94
C ASN A 148 -0.61 -7.96 -30.29
#